data_2a81d8f1f27aa766d8f9a236e8eacd27
#
_entry.id   2a81d8f1f27aa766d8f9a236e8eacd27
#
_cell.length_a   1.000
_cell.length_b   1.000
_cell.length_c   1.000
_cell.angle_alpha   90.00
_cell.angle_beta   90.00
_cell.angle_gamma   90.00
#
_symmetry.space_group_name_H-M   'P 1'
#
loop_
_entity.id
_entity.type
_entity.pdbx_description
1 polymer ?
#
loop_
_entity_poly.entity_id
_entity_poly.type
_entity_poly.pdbx_seq_one_letter_code
_entity_poly.pdbx_strand_id
1 'polypeptide(L)'
;MKGKEKGKIGKPVKTSPCIFCQIVAGKAKAYRIYENELSLGILDINPFARGHCLVISKRHVPWWHDLTEEETKSLFSVSRIIAQKLKKALNPDFVCMYARGRRIPHTHIFLVPTFGGDMIDRFFNALEGAQELPGRIGPVKRKKALKETVRLLKG
;
A
#
# COMPACT_ATOMS: atom_id res chain seq x y z
N MET A 1 -23.56 37.42 -27.54
CA MET A 1 -22.25 36.83 -27.82
C MET A 1 -21.65 36.38 -26.49
N LYS A 2 -21.59 35.07 -26.21
CA LYS A 2 -21.08 34.50 -24.95
C LYS A 2 -19.62 34.07 -25.17
N GLY A 3 -18.70 34.76 -24.50
CA GLY A 3 -17.27 34.42 -24.52
C GLY A 3 -17.00 33.07 -23.89
N LYS A 4 -16.28 32.18 -24.61
CA LYS A 4 -15.76 30.93 -24.11
C LYS A 4 -14.52 31.22 -23.28
N GLU A 5 -14.57 31.02 -21.98
CA GLU A 5 -13.39 30.97 -21.15
C GLU A 5 -12.54 29.75 -21.52
N LYS A 6 -11.32 30.02 -22.01
CA LYS A 6 -10.30 28.98 -22.24
C LYS A 6 -9.75 28.53 -20.90
N GLY A 7 -10.03 27.28 -20.51
CA GLY A 7 -9.44 26.67 -19.35
C GLY A 7 -7.91 26.71 -19.43
N LYS A 8 -7.27 27.21 -18.37
CA LYS A 8 -5.81 27.23 -18.20
C LYS A 8 -5.30 25.79 -18.10
N ILE A 9 -4.59 25.34 -19.12
CA ILE A 9 -3.84 24.08 -19.08
C ILE A 9 -2.76 24.24 -18.01
N GLY A 10 -2.85 23.45 -16.94
CA GLY A 10 -1.87 23.45 -15.87
C GLY A 10 -0.47 23.10 -16.41
N LYS A 11 0.56 23.80 -15.89
CA LYS A 11 1.96 23.52 -16.24
C LYS A 11 2.26 22.03 -16.01
N PRO A 12 3.02 21.36 -16.91
CA PRO A 12 3.40 19.96 -16.70
C PRO A 12 4.17 19.84 -15.40
N VAL A 13 3.65 19.02 -14.48
CA VAL A 13 4.35 18.65 -13.25
C VAL A 13 5.61 17.92 -13.70
N LYS A 14 6.79 18.44 -13.32
CA LYS A 14 8.07 17.74 -13.52
C LYS A 14 7.95 16.41 -12.75
N THR A 15 7.66 15.33 -13.45
CA THR A 15 7.68 13.98 -12.88
C THR A 15 9.13 13.62 -12.61
N SER A 16 9.58 13.80 -11.37
CA SER A 16 10.83 13.19 -10.93
C SER A 16 10.76 11.70 -11.23
N PRO A 17 11.83 11.06 -11.76
CA PRO A 17 11.82 9.65 -12.05
C PRO A 17 11.48 8.87 -10.76
N CYS A 18 10.61 7.87 -10.87
CA CYS A 18 10.11 7.11 -9.74
C CYS A 18 11.26 6.55 -8.89
N ILE A 19 11.28 6.88 -7.60
CA ILE A 19 12.35 6.46 -6.67
C ILE A 19 12.46 4.93 -6.58
N PHE A 20 11.33 4.20 -6.62
CA PHE A 20 11.36 2.74 -6.58
C PHE A 20 11.96 2.15 -7.86
N CYS A 21 11.69 2.73 -9.03
CA CYS A 21 12.38 2.34 -10.26
C CYS A 21 13.89 2.57 -10.17
N GLN A 22 14.33 3.66 -9.55
CA GLN A 22 15.75 3.93 -9.35
C GLN A 22 16.39 2.94 -8.38
N ILE A 23 15.68 2.57 -7.30
CA ILE A 23 16.14 1.53 -6.35
C ILE A 23 16.26 0.17 -7.04
N VAL A 24 15.24 -0.23 -7.81
CA VAL A 24 15.27 -1.49 -8.57
C VAL A 24 16.44 -1.53 -9.53
N ALA A 25 16.70 -0.42 -10.25
CA ALA A 25 17.81 -0.28 -11.19
C ALA A 25 19.20 -0.10 -10.52
N GLY A 26 19.27 -0.07 -9.18
CA GLY A 26 20.53 0.15 -8.44
C GLY A 26 21.06 1.59 -8.50
N LYS A 27 20.28 2.54 -9.03
CA LYS A 27 20.66 3.95 -9.15
C LYS A 27 20.40 4.76 -7.87
N ALA A 28 19.55 4.26 -6.98
CA ALA A 28 19.30 4.83 -5.66
C ALA A 28 19.59 3.80 -4.58
N LYS A 29 20.14 4.28 -3.44
CA LYS A 29 20.47 3.43 -2.28
C LYS A 29 19.19 2.96 -1.58
N ALA A 30 19.19 1.69 -1.16
CA ALA A 30 18.17 1.11 -0.30
C ALA A 30 18.74 -0.02 0.54
N TYR A 31 18.15 -0.27 1.70
CA TYR A 31 18.50 -1.41 2.56
C TYR A 31 17.69 -2.62 2.10
N ARG A 32 18.26 -3.41 1.18
CA ARG A 32 17.63 -4.60 0.61
C ARG A 32 17.62 -5.73 1.63
N ILE A 33 16.50 -6.44 1.74
CA ILE A 33 16.29 -7.55 2.69
C ILE A 33 16.18 -8.88 1.96
N TYR A 34 15.38 -8.89 0.91
CA TYR A 34 15.11 -10.09 0.11
C TYR A 34 14.54 -9.67 -1.25
N GLU A 35 14.87 -10.41 -2.29
CA GLU A 35 14.31 -10.20 -3.63
C GLU A 35 14.18 -11.52 -4.39
N ASN A 36 13.30 -11.50 -5.38
CA ASN A 36 13.24 -12.49 -6.45
C ASN A 36 13.20 -11.77 -7.81
N GLU A 37 12.85 -12.46 -8.87
CA GLU A 37 12.84 -11.89 -10.23
C GLU A 37 11.89 -10.70 -10.39
N LEU A 38 10.72 -10.73 -9.74
CA LEU A 38 9.62 -9.77 -9.94
C LEU A 38 9.40 -8.78 -8.78
N SER A 39 9.96 -9.05 -7.59
CA SER A 39 9.71 -8.25 -6.39
C SER A 39 10.96 -8.03 -5.57
N LEU A 40 11.01 -6.89 -4.88
CA LEU A 40 12.12 -6.48 -4.02
C LEU A 40 11.59 -5.98 -2.66
N GLY A 41 12.13 -6.52 -1.58
CA GLY A 41 11.88 -6.09 -0.21
C GLY A 41 13.02 -5.23 0.34
N ILE A 42 12.68 -4.08 0.90
CA ILE A 42 13.59 -3.09 1.47
C ILE A 42 13.10 -2.60 2.83
N LEU A 43 14.00 -2.05 3.65
CA LEU A 43 13.58 -1.25 4.82
C LEU A 43 13.03 0.10 4.39
N ASP A 44 11.99 0.57 5.07
CA ASP A 44 11.51 1.95 4.94
C ASP A 44 12.50 2.89 5.64
N ILE A 45 12.87 3.98 4.97
CA ILE A 45 13.77 5.01 5.53
C ILE A 45 13.04 6.00 6.46
N ASN A 46 11.71 5.98 6.47
CA ASN A 46 10.84 6.74 7.37
C ASN A 46 9.90 5.79 8.13
N PRO A 47 10.46 4.91 8.98
CA PRO A 47 9.71 3.80 9.54
C PRO A 47 8.69 4.26 10.59
N PHE A 48 7.51 3.60 10.64
CA PHE A 48 6.55 3.72 11.72
C PHE A 48 6.95 2.90 12.96
N ALA A 49 7.70 1.81 12.74
CA ALA A 49 8.21 0.95 13.78
C ALA A 49 9.57 0.36 13.35
N ARG A 50 10.36 -0.11 14.31
CA ARG A 50 11.59 -0.85 14.01
C ARG A 50 11.28 -2.07 13.13
N GLY A 51 11.93 -2.14 11.97
CA GLY A 51 11.71 -3.23 11.02
C GLY A 51 10.59 -2.97 10.02
N HIS A 52 10.03 -1.75 9.94
CA HIS A 52 9.11 -1.38 8.88
C HIS A 52 9.75 -1.61 7.51
N CYS A 53 9.12 -2.44 6.70
CA CYS A 53 9.60 -2.84 5.38
C CYS A 53 8.61 -2.44 4.28
N LEU A 54 9.14 -2.29 3.08
CA LEU A 54 8.36 -2.17 1.85
C LEU A 54 8.67 -3.36 0.96
N VAL A 55 7.66 -3.91 0.31
CA VAL A 55 7.82 -4.86 -0.80
C VAL A 55 7.30 -4.19 -2.05
N ILE A 56 8.17 -4.00 -3.03
CA ILE A 56 7.88 -3.27 -4.27
C ILE A 56 7.92 -4.22 -5.46
N SER A 57 7.06 -3.98 -6.46
CA SER A 57 7.16 -4.66 -7.76
C SER A 57 8.39 -4.14 -8.52
N LYS A 58 9.13 -5.01 -9.23
CA LYS A 58 10.27 -4.55 -10.04
C LYS A 58 9.83 -3.81 -11.29
N ARG A 59 8.69 -4.20 -11.89
CA ARG A 59 8.06 -3.43 -12.97
C ARG A 59 7.32 -2.24 -12.38
N HIS A 60 7.39 -1.09 -13.06
CA HIS A 60 6.63 0.10 -12.67
C HIS A 60 5.14 -0.09 -13.00
N VAL A 61 4.36 -0.34 -11.97
CA VAL A 61 2.90 -0.43 -12.04
C VAL A 61 2.32 0.42 -10.92
N PRO A 62 1.52 1.45 -11.21
CA PRO A 62 0.99 2.35 -10.19
C PRO A 62 0.12 1.66 -9.13
N TRP A 63 -0.74 0.72 -9.56
CA TRP A 63 -1.74 0.11 -8.71
C TRP A 63 -1.59 -1.41 -8.65
N TRP A 64 -1.77 -2.00 -7.48
CA TRP A 64 -1.61 -3.43 -7.26
C TRP A 64 -2.60 -4.29 -8.08
N HIS A 65 -3.77 -3.75 -8.39
CA HIS A 65 -4.79 -4.44 -9.20
C HIS A 65 -4.48 -4.45 -10.71
N ASP A 66 -3.43 -3.73 -11.14
CA ASP A 66 -2.92 -3.74 -12.52
C ASP A 66 -1.68 -4.66 -12.69
N LEU A 67 -1.30 -5.37 -11.62
CA LEU A 67 -0.26 -6.39 -11.67
C LEU A 67 -0.75 -7.62 -12.45
N THR A 68 0.18 -8.33 -13.09
CA THR A 68 -0.11 -9.68 -13.59
C THR A 68 -0.30 -10.65 -12.43
N GLU A 69 -0.84 -11.84 -12.73
CA GLU A 69 -1.01 -12.88 -11.72
C GLU A 69 0.33 -13.31 -11.11
N GLU A 70 1.37 -13.46 -11.95
CA GLU A 70 2.72 -13.82 -11.53
C GLU A 70 3.35 -12.74 -10.65
N GLU A 71 3.18 -11.47 -11.01
CA GLU A 71 3.66 -10.33 -10.21
C GLU A 71 2.95 -10.27 -8.86
N THR A 72 1.64 -10.52 -8.85
CA THR A 72 0.85 -10.56 -7.62
C THR A 72 1.32 -11.70 -6.72
N LYS A 73 1.47 -12.92 -7.24
CA LYS A 73 2.01 -14.07 -6.51
C LYS A 73 3.40 -13.78 -5.95
N SER A 74 4.27 -13.18 -6.77
CA SER A 74 5.62 -12.80 -6.35
C SER A 74 5.61 -11.79 -5.21
N LEU A 75 4.82 -10.72 -5.34
CA LEU A 75 4.74 -9.64 -4.35
C LEU A 75 4.28 -10.19 -2.98
N PHE A 76 3.24 -11.01 -2.96
CA PHE A 76 2.74 -11.62 -1.72
C PHE A 76 3.68 -12.69 -1.16
N SER A 77 4.37 -13.47 -2.02
CA SER A 77 5.37 -14.45 -1.59
C SER A 77 6.55 -13.78 -0.89
N VAL A 78 7.10 -12.71 -1.48
CA VAL A 78 8.18 -11.92 -0.86
C VAL A 78 7.71 -11.27 0.44
N SER A 79 6.48 -10.72 0.47
CA SER A 79 5.89 -10.16 1.69
C SER A 79 5.81 -11.18 2.81
N ARG A 80 5.35 -12.39 2.53
CA ARG A 80 5.29 -13.48 3.50
C ARG A 80 6.67 -13.86 4.04
N ILE A 81 7.68 -13.99 3.16
CA ILE A 81 9.06 -14.32 3.57
C ILE A 81 9.61 -13.24 4.51
N ILE A 82 9.41 -11.96 4.17
CA ILE A 82 9.87 -10.85 5.02
C ILE A 82 9.12 -10.80 6.34
N ALA A 83 7.79 -11.00 6.33
CA ALA A 83 7.01 -11.06 7.57
C ALA A 83 7.48 -12.17 8.51
N GLN A 84 7.83 -13.36 7.98
CA GLN A 84 8.43 -14.44 8.75
C GLN A 84 9.79 -14.06 9.36
N LYS A 85 10.64 -13.35 8.58
CA LYS A 85 11.93 -12.83 9.08
C LYS A 85 11.71 -11.81 10.20
N LEU A 86 10.74 -10.89 10.04
CA LEU A 86 10.38 -9.90 11.06
C LEU A 86 9.86 -10.58 12.33
N LYS A 87 8.97 -11.56 12.18
CA LYS A 87 8.44 -12.33 13.32
C LYS A 87 9.56 -13.03 14.09
N LYS A 88 10.49 -13.67 13.39
CA LYS A 88 11.64 -14.35 14.00
C LYS A 88 12.62 -13.38 14.68
N ALA A 89 12.91 -12.24 14.05
CA ALA A 89 13.96 -11.33 14.52
C ALA A 89 13.49 -10.36 15.61
N LEU A 90 12.23 -9.92 15.57
CA LEU A 90 11.71 -8.85 16.44
C LEU A 90 10.60 -9.34 17.38
N ASN A 91 10.04 -10.52 17.12
CA ASN A 91 8.92 -11.10 17.85
C ASN A 91 7.74 -10.14 18.10
N PRO A 92 7.22 -9.44 17.06
CA PRO A 92 6.02 -8.62 17.21
C PRO A 92 4.79 -9.49 17.48
N ASP A 93 3.71 -8.90 18.00
CA ASP A 93 2.43 -9.58 18.17
C ASP A 93 1.92 -10.05 16.82
N PHE A 94 1.98 -9.16 15.83
CA PHE A 94 1.72 -9.48 14.42
C PHE A 94 2.51 -8.55 13.49
N VAL A 95 2.47 -8.83 12.18
CA VAL A 95 3.01 -7.95 11.15
C VAL A 95 1.82 -7.40 10.36
N CYS A 96 1.54 -6.11 10.54
CA CYS A 96 0.52 -5.43 9.77
C CYS A 96 0.94 -5.32 8.30
N MET A 97 0.03 -5.64 7.39
CA MET A 97 0.23 -5.53 5.95
C MET A 97 -0.84 -4.62 5.33
N TYR A 98 -0.41 -3.62 4.57
CA TYR A 98 -1.32 -2.77 3.81
C TYR A 98 -0.68 -2.20 2.56
N ALA A 99 -1.50 -1.77 1.59
CA ALA A 99 -1.07 -1.08 0.38
C ALA A 99 -1.88 0.21 0.20
N ARG A 100 -1.21 1.35 0.00
CA ARG A 100 -1.89 2.64 -0.15
C ARG A 100 -1.56 3.37 -1.44
N GLY A 101 -0.32 3.37 -1.89
CA GLY A 101 0.13 3.87 -3.21
C GLY A 101 -0.01 5.37 -3.53
N ARG A 102 -0.60 6.20 -2.65
CA ARG A 102 -0.93 7.61 -3.00
C ARG A 102 0.26 8.54 -3.18
N ARG A 103 1.34 8.35 -2.42
CA ARG A 103 2.51 9.26 -2.47
C ARG A 103 3.43 8.92 -3.62
N ILE A 104 3.66 7.63 -3.83
CA ILE A 104 4.51 7.11 -4.90
C ILE A 104 3.63 6.16 -5.71
N PRO A 105 3.25 6.54 -6.95
CA PRO A 105 2.43 5.70 -7.83
C PRO A 105 3.28 4.57 -8.43
N HIS A 106 3.67 3.65 -7.60
CA HIS A 106 4.40 2.43 -7.89
C HIS A 106 3.97 1.39 -6.85
N THR A 107 3.51 0.25 -7.29
CA THR A 107 2.95 -0.76 -6.40
C THR A 107 3.94 -1.19 -5.32
N HIS A 108 3.50 -1.03 -4.08
CA HIS A 108 4.25 -1.46 -2.90
C HIS A 108 3.31 -1.87 -1.77
N ILE A 109 3.77 -2.83 -0.98
CA ILE A 109 3.13 -3.30 0.24
C ILE A 109 3.97 -2.83 1.43
N PHE A 110 3.32 -2.27 2.44
CA PHE A 110 3.91 -1.97 3.74
C PHE A 110 3.82 -3.20 4.65
N LEU A 111 4.91 -3.54 5.30
CA LEU A 111 4.98 -4.57 6.34
C LEU A 111 5.50 -3.92 7.62
N VAL A 112 4.64 -3.76 8.60
CA VAL A 112 4.96 -3.07 9.85
C VAL A 112 4.85 -4.04 11.02
N PRO A 113 5.96 -4.36 11.69
CA PRO A 113 5.91 -5.08 12.96
C PRO A 113 5.09 -4.27 13.96
N THR A 114 4.10 -4.90 14.59
CA THR A 114 3.13 -4.22 15.46
C THR A 114 3.10 -4.89 16.82
N PHE A 115 3.09 -4.05 17.85
CA PHE A 115 3.00 -4.45 19.25
C PHE A 115 1.77 -3.80 19.88
N GLY A 116 1.11 -4.50 20.82
CA GLY A 116 -0.08 -3.99 21.49
C GLY A 116 0.13 -2.60 22.10
N GLY A 117 -0.75 -1.66 21.75
CA GLY A 117 -0.69 -0.27 22.19
C GLY A 117 0.29 0.63 21.43
N ASP A 118 1.00 0.14 20.40
CA ASP A 118 1.82 1.00 19.55
C ASP A 118 0.96 1.90 18.62
N MET A 119 1.62 2.74 17.83
CA MET A 119 0.94 3.70 16.96
C MET A 119 0.04 3.01 15.91
N ILE A 120 0.49 1.90 15.34
CA ILE A 120 -0.28 1.18 14.31
C ILE A 120 -1.48 0.47 14.93
N ASP A 121 -1.28 -0.18 16.07
CA ASP A 121 -2.36 -0.82 16.82
C ASP A 121 -3.44 0.20 17.22
N ARG A 122 -3.04 1.33 17.79
CA ARG A 122 -3.97 2.42 18.14
C ARG A 122 -4.72 3.00 16.93
N PHE A 123 -4.01 3.14 15.79
CA PHE A 123 -4.63 3.65 14.56
C PHE A 123 -5.72 2.70 14.05
N PHE A 124 -5.45 1.40 13.98
CA PHE A 124 -6.44 0.43 13.52
C PHE A 124 -7.58 0.25 14.52
N ASN A 125 -7.30 0.24 15.83
CA ASN A 125 -8.33 0.21 16.85
C ASN A 125 -9.27 1.44 16.76
N ALA A 126 -8.72 2.63 16.51
CA ALA A 126 -9.51 3.83 16.29
C ALA A 126 -10.35 3.76 15.02
N LEU A 127 -9.80 3.19 13.94
CA LEU A 127 -10.52 2.99 12.67
C LEU A 127 -11.67 1.99 12.83
N GLU A 128 -11.44 0.88 13.52
CA GLU A 128 -12.46 -0.12 13.84
C GLU A 128 -13.55 0.46 14.73
N GLY A 129 -13.16 1.18 15.79
CA GLY A 129 -14.11 1.89 16.65
C GLY A 129 -14.97 2.93 15.91
N ALA A 130 -14.42 3.58 14.87
CA ALA A 130 -15.18 4.50 14.03
C ALA A 130 -16.31 3.81 13.24
N GLN A 131 -16.23 2.50 13.00
CA GLN A 131 -17.29 1.73 12.35
C GLN A 131 -18.53 1.56 13.23
N GLU A 132 -18.38 1.69 14.54
CA GLU A 132 -19.46 1.59 15.52
C GLU A 132 -20.17 2.93 15.76
N LEU A 133 -19.61 4.06 15.26
CA LEU A 133 -20.21 5.39 15.46
C LEU A 133 -21.54 5.50 14.72
N PRO A 134 -22.64 5.91 15.43
CA PRO A 134 -23.94 6.08 14.82
C PRO A 134 -23.92 7.09 13.66
N GLY A 135 -24.60 6.78 12.56
CA GLY A 135 -24.88 7.69 11.45
C GLY A 135 -23.79 7.88 10.40
N ARG A 136 -22.52 7.56 10.69
CA ARG A 136 -21.42 7.83 9.72
C ARG A 136 -21.35 6.83 8.57
N ILE A 137 -21.52 5.55 8.86
CA ILE A 137 -21.49 4.49 7.83
C ILE A 137 -22.80 3.69 7.77
N GLY A 138 -23.81 4.11 8.51
CA GLY A 138 -25.14 3.51 8.52
C GLY A 138 -25.75 3.32 7.13
N PRO A 139 -25.67 4.32 6.21
CA PRO A 139 -26.16 4.16 4.84
C PRO A 139 -25.52 3.01 4.08
N VAL A 140 -24.22 2.78 4.27
CA VAL A 140 -23.46 1.72 3.60
C VAL A 140 -23.83 0.34 4.15
N LYS A 141 -24.13 0.24 5.45
CA LYS A 141 -24.56 -1.00 6.13
C LYS A 141 -26.01 -1.43 5.79
N ARG A 142 -26.82 -0.57 5.14
CA ARG A 142 -28.22 -0.91 4.82
C ARG A 142 -28.29 -2.12 3.88
N LYS A 143 -29.17 -3.06 4.22
CA LYS A 143 -29.35 -4.32 3.44
C LYS A 143 -29.58 -4.07 1.93
N LYS A 144 -30.29 -2.99 1.56
CA LYS A 144 -30.50 -2.60 0.17
C LYS A 144 -29.18 -2.23 -0.51
N ALA A 145 -28.37 -1.37 0.11
CA ALA A 145 -27.07 -0.93 -0.42
C ALA A 145 -26.09 -2.10 -0.57
N LEU A 146 -26.05 -3.01 0.41
CA LEU A 146 -25.19 -4.20 0.34
C LEU A 146 -25.61 -5.11 -0.83
N LYS A 147 -26.91 -5.35 -1.02
CA LYS A 147 -27.43 -6.16 -2.15
C LYS A 147 -27.12 -5.53 -3.51
N GLU A 148 -27.26 -4.21 -3.62
CA GLU A 148 -26.94 -3.45 -4.83
C GLU A 148 -25.44 -3.53 -5.14
N THR A 149 -24.59 -3.32 -4.14
CA THR A 149 -23.13 -3.43 -4.29
C THR A 149 -22.73 -4.83 -4.76
N VAL A 150 -23.28 -5.89 -4.16
CA VAL A 150 -23.01 -7.27 -4.60
C VAL A 150 -23.39 -7.47 -6.06
N ARG A 151 -24.53 -6.90 -6.51
CA ARG A 151 -24.96 -7.01 -7.91
C ARG A 151 -23.95 -6.32 -8.85
N LEU A 152 -23.51 -5.12 -8.50
CA LEU A 152 -22.51 -4.37 -9.28
C LEU A 152 -21.17 -5.10 -9.38
N LEU A 153 -20.73 -5.76 -8.30
CA LEU A 153 -19.44 -6.46 -8.27
C LEU A 153 -19.46 -7.82 -8.96
N LYS A 154 -20.63 -8.40 -9.18
CA LYS A 154 -20.76 -9.69 -9.89
C LYS A 154 -20.87 -9.54 -11.42
N GLY A 155 -20.94 -8.31 -11.93
CA GLY A 155 -21.06 -7.99 -13.36
C GLY A 155 -22.47 -8.20 -13.87
#